data_069de163251bf9fff883f40f99c30a40
#
_entry.id   069de163251bf9fff883f40f99c30a40
#
_cell.length_a   1.000
_cell.length_b   1.000
_cell.length_c   1.000
_cell.angle_alpha   90.00
_cell.angle_beta   90.00
_cell.angle_gamma   90.00
#
_symmetry.space_group_name_H-M   'P 1'
#
loop_
_entity.id
_entity.type
_entity.pdbx_description
1 polymer ?
#
loop_
_entity_poly.entity_id
_entity_poly.type
_entity_poly.pdbx_seq_one_letter_code
_entity_poly.pdbx_strand_id
1 'polypeptide(L)'
;MDLSAIERYYSRHVPTLQEAHSEYAVLLPLLQKPDGLHLLYEMRASSLQHHRSEVCFPGGRMERGETPAACALRETWEELGIAPDRIRIFGEADFLHLRSECLMRPVVGLLSGVEPEALALDPQEVSSVFTVPVSWLRQNPPQVYRYPLRPEVGDDFPYHLVRTPKDYSWLPGNMVLPVYEGLPYPLWGLTARITMHFIEVYSAL
;
A
#
# COMPACT_ATOMS: atom_id res chain seq x y z
N MET A 1 -25.23 9.94 30.95
CA MET A 1 -23.86 10.07 30.35
C MET A 1 -23.23 11.27 31.03
N ASP A 2 -22.04 11.12 31.59
CA ASP A 2 -21.38 12.18 32.38
C ASP A 2 -20.45 13.00 31.46
N LEU A 3 -20.63 14.32 31.43
CA LEU A 3 -19.82 15.24 30.61
C LEU A 3 -18.33 15.12 30.94
N SER A 4 -17.98 14.96 32.20
CA SER A 4 -16.60 14.78 32.64
C SER A 4 -15.96 13.48 32.14
N ALA A 5 -16.75 12.45 31.90
CA ALA A 5 -16.26 11.22 31.26
C ALA A 5 -15.93 11.42 29.77
N ILE A 6 -16.75 12.21 29.07
CA ILE A 6 -16.50 12.58 27.67
C ILE A 6 -15.24 13.42 27.57
N GLU A 7 -15.11 14.43 28.44
CA GLU A 7 -13.92 15.30 28.47
C GLU A 7 -12.63 14.51 28.75
N ARG A 8 -12.64 13.63 29.77
CA ARG A 8 -11.49 12.76 30.09
C ARG A 8 -11.09 11.85 28.93
N TYR A 9 -12.07 11.33 28.20
CA TYR A 9 -11.79 10.50 27.04
C TYR A 9 -11.11 11.31 25.93
N TYR A 10 -11.75 12.39 25.49
CA TYR A 10 -11.27 13.16 24.35
C TYR A 10 -9.98 13.97 24.61
N SER A 11 -9.70 14.35 25.87
CA SER A 11 -8.44 15.01 26.21
C SER A 11 -7.20 14.12 26.04
N ARG A 12 -7.37 12.79 25.90
CA ARG A 12 -6.29 11.81 25.74
C ARG A 12 -6.42 10.97 24.47
N HIS A 13 -7.53 11.15 23.77
CA HIS A 13 -7.81 10.35 22.57
C HIS A 13 -6.91 10.76 21.42
N VAL A 14 -6.22 9.78 20.86
CA VAL A 14 -5.51 9.93 19.58
C VAL A 14 -6.49 9.50 18.48
N PRO A 15 -6.85 10.42 17.55
CA PRO A 15 -7.78 10.09 16.50
C PRO A 15 -7.27 8.94 15.62
N THR A 16 -8.15 8.02 15.29
CA THR A 16 -7.93 6.93 14.34
C THR A 16 -8.98 7.00 13.24
N LEU A 17 -8.76 6.29 12.15
CA LEU A 17 -9.77 6.19 11.10
C LEU A 17 -10.96 5.36 11.62
N GLN A 18 -12.18 5.90 11.49
CA GLN A 18 -13.40 5.13 11.73
C GLN A 18 -13.54 4.05 10.66
N GLU A 19 -14.10 2.90 11.05
CA GLU A 19 -14.41 1.79 10.13
C GLU A 19 -13.18 1.12 9.50
N ALA A 20 -11.95 1.41 9.96
CA ALA A 20 -10.79 0.63 9.56
C ALA A 20 -10.77 -0.69 10.35
N HIS A 21 -11.06 -1.80 9.66
CA HIS A 21 -11.10 -3.12 10.30
C HIS A 21 -9.74 -3.83 10.26
N SER A 22 -8.83 -3.40 9.41
CA SER A 22 -7.48 -3.96 9.32
C SER A 22 -6.48 -2.93 8.82
N GLU A 23 -5.26 -3.05 9.29
CA GLU A 23 -4.12 -2.27 8.81
C GLU A 23 -3.09 -3.22 8.18
N TYR A 24 -2.50 -2.75 7.10
CA TYR A 24 -1.43 -3.42 6.38
C TYR A 24 -0.24 -2.49 6.29
N ALA A 25 0.96 -3.03 6.34
CA ALA A 25 2.16 -2.27 6.06
C ALA A 25 2.99 -2.94 4.98
N VAL A 26 3.56 -2.14 4.10
CA VAL A 26 4.47 -2.59 3.04
C VAL A 26 5.77 -1.81 3.13
N LEU A 27 6.88 -2.46 2.83
CA LEU A 27 8.15 -1.79 2.67
C LEU A 27 8.27 -1.27 1.23
N LEU A 28 8.70 -0.02 1.05
CA LEU A 28 9.25 0.47 -0.21
C LEU A 28 10.76 0.28 -0.15
N PRO A 29 11.29 -0.83 -0.66
CA PRO A 29 12.69 -1.17 -0.48
C PRO A 29 13.53 -0.43 -1.51
N LEU A 30 14.32 0.52 -1.04
CA LEU A 30 15.31 1.22 -1.85
C LEU A 30 16.62 0.41 -1.86
N LEU A 31 17.25 0.33 -3.00
CA LEU A 31 18.52 -0.34 -3.21
C LEU A 31 19.47 0.56 -3.98
N GLN A 32 20.64 0.84 -3.42
CA GLN A 32 21.67 1.59 -4.11
C GLN A 32 22.46 0.63 -5.02
N LYS A 33 22.42 0.89 -6.33
CA LYS A 33 23.18 0.17 -7.35
C LYS A 33 24.21 1.10 -8.03
N PRO A 34 25.16 0.56 -8.82
CA PRO A 34 26.14 1.39 -9.53
C PRO A 34 25.53 2.42 -10.49
N ASP A 35 24.37 2.09 -11.07
CA ASP A 35 23.61 2.94 -11.99
C ASP A 35 22.59 3.87 -11.32
N GLY A 36 22.50 3.83 -9.97
CA GLY A 36 21.65 4.71 -9.18
C GLY A 36 20.75 4.00 -8.19
N LEU A 37 19.75 4.73 -7.74
CA LEU A 37 18.77 4.24 -6.77
C LEU A 37 17.69 3.43 -7.49
N HIS A 38 17.36 2.25 -6.95
CA HIS A 38 16.32 1.36 -7.45
C HIS A 38 15.23 1.13 -6.39
N LEU A 39 14.02 0.85 -6.82
CA LEU A 39 12.99 0.19 -6.02
C LEU A 39 13.01 -1.31 -6.32
N LEU A 40 12.93 -2.13 -5.28
CA LEU A 40 12.74 -3.57 -5.40
C LEU A 40 11.26 -3.90 -5.31
N TYR A 41 10.82 -4.80 -6.15
CA TYR A 41 9.47 -5.36 -6.20
C TYR A 41 9.54 -6.87 -6.14
N GLU A 42 8.49 -7.47 -5.65
CA GLU A 42 8.28 -8.91 -5.71
C GLU A 42 7.11 -9.27 -6.62
N MET A 43 7.14 -10.49 -7.13
CA MET A 43 6.06 -11.14 -7.85
C MET A 43 5.43 -12.18 -6.93
N ARG A 44 4.16 -12.03 -6.64
CA ARG A 44 3.43 -12.99 -5.81
C ARG A 44 3.34 -14.36 -6.46
N ALA A 45 3.39 -15.41 -5.65
CA ALA A 45 3.31 -16.78 -6.13
C ALA A 45 1.97 -17.06 -6.83
N SER A 46 2.00 -17.83 -7.90
CA SER A 46 0.80 -18.20 -8.68
C SER A 46 -0.14 -19.16 -7.93
N SER A 47 0.36 -19.80 -6.85
CA SER A 47 -0.40 -20.70 -5.97
C SER A 47 -1.34 -19.98 -5.01
N LEU A 48 -1.18 -18.69 -4.79
CA LEU A 48 -2.01 -17.92 -3.87
C LEU A 48 -3.47 -17.84 -4.33
N GLN A 49 -4.40 -17.71 -3.37
CA GLN A 49 -5.82 -17.58 -3.68
C GLN A 49 -6.18 -16.19 -4.23
N HIS A 50 -5.53 -15.15 -3.71
CA HIS A 50 -5.77 -13.75 -4.07
C HIS A 50 -4.51 -13.08 -4.59
N HIS A 51 -4.66 -12.14 -5.54
CA HIS A 51 -3.56 -11.34 -6.08
C HIS A 51 -2.38 -12.16 -6.62
N ARG A 52 -2.67 -13.36 -7.14
CA ARG A 52 -1.66 -14.26 -7.72
C ARG A 52 -0.96 -13.62 -8.91
N SER A 53 0.35 -13.78 -8.99
CA SER A 53 1.16 -13.25 -10.09
C SER A 53 1.06 -11.74 -10.27
N GLU A 54 0.68 -11.01 -9.22
CA GLU A 54 0.71 -9.55 -9.21
C GLU A 54 2.05 -9.06 -8.64
N VAL A 55 2.48 -7.92 -9.14
CA VAL A 55 3.66 -7.21 -8.61
C VAL A 55 3.25 -6.44 -7.37
N CYS A 56 4.01 -6.62 -6.29
CA CYS A 56 3.79 -5.86 -5.06
C CYS A 56 5.11 -5.46 -4.39
N PHE A 57 4.98 -4.69 -3.33
CA PHE A 57 6.01 -4.48 -2.34
C PHE A 57 5.90 -5.55 -1.25
N PRO A 58 6.99 -5.99 -0.63
CA PRO A 58 6.94 -6.91 0.50
C PRO A 58 6.14 -6.29 1.65
N GLY A 59 5.28 -7.09 2.27
CA GLY A 59 4.44 -6.61 3.34
C GLY A 59 3.13 -7.37 3.51
N GLY A 60 2.48 -7.14 4.64
CA GLY A 60 1.29 -7.88 5.01
C GLY A 60 0.43 -7.19 6.04
N ARG A 61 -0.41 -7.99 6.70
CA ARG A 61 -1.32 -7.52 7.73
C ARG A 61 -0.57 -7.24 9.03
N MET A 62 -0.82 -6.07 9.61
CA MET A 62 -0.26 -5.72 10.91
C MET A 62 -0.87 -6.60 12.01
N GLU A 63 -0.03 -7.07 12.92
CA GLU A 63 -0.44 -7.76 14.13
C GLU A 63 -0.85 -6.76 15.22
N ARG A 64 -1.55 -7.26 16.25
CA ARG A 64 -2.03 -6.41 17.34
C ARG A 64 -0.89 -5.76 18.11
N GLY A 65 -0.82 -4.44 18.08
CA GLY A 65 0.21 -3.66 18.76
C GLY A 65 1.51 -3.51 17.98
N GLU A 66 1.56 -4.02 16.77
CA GLU A 66 2.69 -3.87 15.86
C GLU A 66 2.70 -2.45 15.26
N THR A 67 3.89 -1.89 15.08
CA THR A 67 4.05 -0.65 14.32
C THR A 67 4.16 -0.96 12.82
N PRO A 68 3.83 -0.01 11.91
CA PRO A 68 4.00 -0.22 10.48
C PRO A 68 5.41 -0.63 10.07
N ALA A 69 6.42 -0.01 10.69
CA ALA A 69 7.81 -0.37 10.44
C ALA A 69 8.15 -1.80 10.91
N ALA A 70 7.64 -2.23 12.07
CA ALA A 70 7.85 -3.60 12.56
C ALA A 70 7.21 -4.64 11.64
N CYS A 71 5.96 -4.41 11.21
CA CYS A 71 5.25 -5.25 10.25
C CYS A 71 6.02 -5.33 8.92
N ALA A 72 6.37 -4.20 8.34
CA ALA A 72 7.11 -4.16 7.07
C ALA A 72 8.45 -4.91 7.15
N LEU A 73 9.16 -4.82 8.27
CA LEU A 73 10.41 -5.56 8.50
C LEU A 73 10.17 -7.07 8.65
N ARG A 74 9.17 -7.47 9.43
CA ARG A 74 8.82 -8.88 9.65
C ARG A 74 8.43 -9.55 8.34
N GLU A 75 7.49 -8.98 7.61
CA GLU A 75 7.00 -9.51 6.34
C GLU A 75 8.14 -9.58 5.30
N THR A 76 8.99 -8.55 5.22
CA THR A 76 10.17 -8.57 4.33
C THR A 76 11.15 -9.69 4.67
N TRP A 77 11.30 -10.00 5.97
CA TRP A 77 12.10 -11.14 6.40
C TRP A 77 11.44 -12.47 6.02
N GLU A 78 10.15 -12.61 6.25
CA GLU A 78 9.38 -13.83 5.96
C GLU A 78 9.33 -14.12 4.45
N GLU A 79 9.06 -13.11 3.64
CA GLU A 79 8.88 -13.23 2.18
C GLU A 79 10.20 -13.30 1.40
N LEU A 80 11.18 -12.45 1.76
CA LEU A 80 12.42 -12.26 0.98
C LEU A 80 13.69 -12.75 1.69
N GLY A 81 13.63 -13.14 2.96
CA GLY A 81 14.79 -13.53 3.76
C GLY A 81 15.75 -12.39 4.08
N ILE A 82 15.31 -11.12 3.96
CA ILE A 82 16.15 -9.96 4.25
C ILE A 82 16.07 -9.64 5.74
N ALA A 83 17.17 -9.84 6.47
CA ALA A 83 17.21 -9.59 7.91
C ALA A 83 16.95 -8.10 8.25
N PRO A 84 16.20 -7.81 9.34
CA PRO A 84 15.84 -6.44 9.72
C PRO A 84 17.02 -5.50 9.92
N ASP A 85 18.17 -6.01 10.38
CA ASP A 85 19.41 -5.23 10.56
C ASP A 85 20.07 -4.78 9.24
N ARG A 86 19.63 -5.37 8.11
CA ARG A 86 20.01 -4.96 6.75
C ARG A 86 19.11 -3.89 6.15
N ILE A 87 18.09 -3.45 6.89
CA ILE A 87 17.10 -2.49 6.43
C ILE A 87 17.14 -1.25 7.32
N ARG A 88 17.59 -0.14 6.77
CA ARG A 88 17.52 1.15 7.44
C ARG A 88 16.20 1.84 7.12
N ILE A 89 15.27 1.87 8.07
CA ILE A 89 14.00 2.57 7.91
C ILE A 89 14.24 4.08 7.90
N PHE A 90 13.63 4.78 6.93
CA PHE A 90 13.62 6.24 6.84
C PHE A 90 12.38 6.84 7.52
N GLY A 91 11.23 6.19 7.37
CA GLY A 91 9.96 6.63 7.92
C GLY A 91 8.77 6.04 7.17
N GLU A 92 7.57 6.43 7.59
CA GLU A 92 6.33 6.12 6.90
C GLU A 92 6.09 7.15 5.78
N ALA A 93 5.61 6.69 4.63
CA ALA A 93 5.04 7.53 3.60
C ALA A 93 3.55 7.80 3.87
N ASP A 94 2.90 8.58 3.01
CA ASP A 94 1.46 8.81 3.11
C ASP A 94 0.70 7.49 2.95
N PHE A 95 -0.25 7.27 3.85
CA PHE A 95 -1.05 6.05 3.87
C PHE A 95 -2.28 6.14 2.97
N LEU A 96 -2.78 4.99 2.55
CA LEU A 96 -3.96 4.88 1.70
C LEU A 96 -5.11 4.22 2.47
N HIS A 97 -6.27 4.85 2.43
CA HIS A 97 -7.51 4.19 2.79
C HIS A 97 -8.04 3.40 1.59
N LEU A 98 -8.19 2.09 1.78
CA LEU A 98 -8.70 1.19 0.77
C LEU A 98 -10.20 0.95 0.99
N ARG A 99 -10.93 0.65 -0.07
CA ARG A 99 -12.38 0.42 -0.03
C ARG A 99 -12.81 -0.78 0.79
N SER A 100 -11.91 -1.73 0.97
CA SER A 100 -12.08 -2.88 1.85
C SER A 100 -11.99 -2.52 3.35
N GLU A 101 -12.15 -1.24 3.70
CA GLU A 101 -12.06 -0.73 5.07
C GLU A 101 -10.69 -1.02 5.71
N CYS A 102 -9.67 -1.01 4.87
CA CYS A 102 -8.29 -1.26 5.26
C CYS A 102 -7.44 0.00 5.09
N LEU A 103 -6.47 0.17 5.98
CA LEU A 103 -5.37 1.12 5.80
C LEU A 103 -4.15 0.39 5.24
N MET A 104 -3.56 0.96 4.21
CA MET A 104 -2.24 0.56 3.72
C MET A 104 -1.23 1.61 4.12
N ARG A 105 -0.21 1.22 4.88
CA ARG A 105 0.84 2.08 5.45
C ARG A 105 2.19 1.76 4.81
N PRO A 106 2.59 2.51 3.79
CA PRO A 106 3.88 2.30 3.16
C PRO A 106 5.01 2.83 4.05
N VAL A 107 6.08 2.05 4.16
CA VAL A 107 7.28 2.38 4.94
C VAL A 107 8.47 2.43 4.00
N VAL A 108 9.23 3.51 4.00
CA VAL A 108 10.41 3.67 3.14
C VAL A 108 11.65 3.19 3.87
N GLY A 109 12.41 2.30 3.23
CA GLY A 109 13.64 1.76 3.82
C GLY A 109 14.72 1.49 2.78
N LEU A 110 15.99 1.64 3.19
CA LEU A 110 17.16 1.35 2.39
C LEU A 110 17.72 -0.02 2.75
N LEU A 111 17.86 -0.87 1.74
CA LEU A 111 18.50 -2.17 1.84
C LEU A 111 20.03 -2.02 1.75
N SER A 112 20.77 -2.69 2.63
CA SER A 112 22.23 -2.65 2.70
C SER A 112 22.84 -4.03 2.46
N GLY A 113 23.76 -4.13 1.50
CA GLY A 113 24.44 -5.39 1.16
C GLY A 113 23.50 -6.49 0.70
N VAL A 114 22.41 -6.11 0.01
CA VAL A 114 21.42 -7.05 -0.53
C VAL A 114 21.63 -7.18 -2.04
N GLU A 115 21.77 -8.43 -2.48
CA GLU A 115 21.80 -8.79 -3.89
C GLU A 115 20.49 -9.50 -4.23
N PRO A 116 19.63 -8.93 -5.06
CA PRO A 116 18.30 -9.48 -5.36
C PRO A 116 18.33 -10.92 -5.87
N GLU A 117 19.38 -11.27 -6.62
CA GLU A 117 19.55 -12.60 -7.20
C GLU A 117 19.93 -13.69 -6.18
N ALA A 118 20.35 -13.27 -4.97
CA ALA A 118 20.77 -14.16 -3.88
C ALA A 118 19.77 -14.23 -2.72
N LEU A 119 18.58 -13.67 -2.88
CA LEU A 119 17.54 -13.69 -1.84
C LEU A 119 16.98 -15.09 -1.62
N ALA A 120 16.68 -15.38 -0.35
CA ALA A 120 16.02 -16.62 0.07
C ALA A 120 14.49 -16.41 0.11
N LEU A 121 13.86 -16.42 -1.07
CA LEU A 121 12.43 -16.20 -1.21
C LEU A 121 11.61 -17.33 -0.58
N ASP A 122 10.49 -17.02 0.07
CA ASP A 122 9.49 -18.03 0.39
C ASP A 122 8.71 -18.40 -0.88
N PRO A 123 8.87 -19.61 -1.42
CA PRO A 123 8.22 -20.00 -2.67
C PRO A 123 6.70 -20.16 -2.56
N GLN A 124 6.15 -20.15 -1.34
CA GLN A 124 4.70 -20.17 -1.13
C GLN A 124 4.06 -18.81 -1.35
N GLU A 125 4.84 -17.73 -1.14
CA GLU A 125 4.33 -16.34 -1.25
C GLU A 125 4.94 -15.57 -2.42
N VAL A 126 6.24 -15.76 -2.70
CA VAL A 126 7.00 -14.99 -3.69
C VAL A 126 7.61 -15.90 -4.75
N SER A 127 7.30 -15.64 -6.01
CA SER A 127 7.86 -16.38 -7.14
C SER A 127 9.18 -15.82 -7.66
N SER A 128 9.35 -14.50 -7.58
CA SER A 128 10.57 -13.81 -8.04
C SER A 128 10.62 -12.38 -7.51
N VAL A 129 11.78 -11.74 -7.63
CA VAL A 129 11.97 -10.32 -7.38
C VAL A 129 12.62 -9.63 -8.59
N PHE A 130 12.41 -8.34 -8.73
CA PHE A 130 13.10 -7.51 -9.72
C PHE A 130 13.26 -6.09 -9.20
N THR A 131 14.13 -5.32 -9.83
CA THR A 131 14.37 -3.93 -9.46
C THR A 131 14.09 -3.00 -10.63
N VAL A 132 13.59 -1.80 -10.32
CA VAL A 132 13.37 -0.74 -11.32
C VAL A 132 14.13 0.51 -10.88
N PRO A 133 14.96 1.10 -11.77
CA PRO A 133 15.65 2.36 -11.47
C PRO A 133 14.63 3.47 -11.15
N VAL A 134 14.84 4.21 -10.07
CA VAL A 134 14.03 5.39 -9.74
C VAL A 134 14.09 6.44 -10.85
N SER A 135 15.25 6.57 -11.52
CA SER A 135 15.40 7.44 -12.68
C SER A 135 14.50 7.04 -13.85
N TRP A 136 14.32 5.74 -14.09
CA TRP A 136 13.40 5.24 -15.11
C TRP A 136 11.94 5.55 -14.75
N LEU A 137 11.53 5.32 -13.52
CA LEU A 137 10.17 5.63 -13.04
C LEU A 137 9.82 7.11 -13.18
N ARG A 138 10.80 7.99 -12.96
CA ARG A 138 10.64 9.45 -13.15
C ARG A 138 10.47 9.84 -14.63
N GLN A 139 11.21 9.18 -15.52
CA GLN A 139 11.19 9.46 -16.96
C GLN A 139 9.98 8.84 -17.67
N ASN A 140 9.40 7.79 -17.08
CA ASN A 140 8.30 7.04 -17.65
C ASN A 140 7.10 7.03 -16.66
N PRO A 141 6.39 8.16 -16.51
CA PRO A 141 5.24 8.23 -15.63
C PRO A 141 4.15 7.26 -16.08
N PRO A 142 3.33 6.73 -15.16
CA PRO A 142 2.29 5.77 -15.53
C PRO A 142 1.15 6.41 -16.30
N GLN A 143 0.51 5.64 -17.16
CA GLN A 143 -0.79 6.02 -17.68
C GLN A 143 -1.84 5.88 -16.57
N VAL A 144 -2.60 6.94 -16.30
CA VAL A 144 -3.57 6.99 -15.22
C VAL A 144 -4.99 6.87 -15.74
N TYR A 145 -5.61 5.73 -15.47
CA TYR A 145 -7.01 5.48 -15.75
C TYR A 145 -7.88 5.93 -14.58
N ARG A 146 -9.04 6.50 -14.87
CA ARG A 146 -10.02 6.92 -13.86
C ARG A 146 -11.39 6.43 -14.28
N TYR A 147 -12.11 5.82 -13.35
CA TYR A 147 -13.51 5.47 -13.57
C TYR A 147 -14.34 5.73 -12.31
N PRO A 148 -15.61 6.13 -12.52
CA PRO A 148 -16.49 6.44 -11.41
C PRO A 148 -16.91 5.15 -10.70
N LEU A 149 -17.11 5.29 -9.41
CA LEU A 149 -17.73 4.29 -8.55
C LEU A 149 -19.05 4.86 -8.06
N ARG A 150 -20.10 4.27 -8.50
CA ARG A 150 -21.45 4.69 -8.15
C ARG A 150 -21.93 3.83 -6.98
N PRO A 151 -22.45 4.45 -5.91
CA PRO A 151 -23.17 3.72 -4.88
C PRO A 151 -24.35 2.99 -5.50
N GLU A 152 -24.51 1.72 -5.17
CA GLU A 152 -25.66 0.91 -5.53
C GLU A 152 -26.51 0.75 -4.27
N VAL A 153 -27.53 1.58 -4.11
CA VAL A 153 -28.38 1.63 -2.92
C VAL A 153 -29.67 0.88 -3.20
N GLY A 154 -29.94 -0.15 -2.39
CA GLY A 154 -31.11 -1.02 -2.57
C GLY A 154 -32.44 -0.34 -2.25
N ASP A 155 -33.54 -1.02 -2.63
CA ASP A 155 -34.90 -0.57 -2.37
C ASP A 155 -35.27 -0.60 -0.88
N ASP A 156 -34.52 -1.33 -0.08
CA ASP A 156 -34.65 -1.46 1.38
C ASP A 156 -34.13 -0.23 2.13
N PHE A 157 -33.40 0.67 1.47
CA PHE A 157 -32.93 1.91 2.08
C PHE A 157 -34.13 2.78 2.48
N PRO A 158 -34.18 3.31 3.71
CA PRO A 158 -35.33 3.99 4.25
C PRO A 158 -35.42 5.45 3.76
N TYR A 159 -35.62 5.66 2.46
CA TYR A 159 -35.70 6.98 1.83
C TYR A 159 -36.70 7.93 2.52
N HIS A 160 -37.81 7.38 3.06
CA HIS A 160 -38.84 8.15 3.77
C HIS A 160 -38.33 8.73 5.12
N LEU A 161 -37.41 8.02 5.82
CA LEU A 161 -36.83 8.50 7.07
C LEU A 161 -35.81 9.62 6.84
N VAL A 162 -35.02 9.52 5.78
CA VAL A 162 -34.01 10.52 5.45
C VAL A 162 -34.57 11.64 4.56
N ARG A 163 -35.87 11.58 4.23
CA ARG A 163 -36.60 12.58 3.42
C ARG A 163 -35.94 12.86 2.06
N THR A 164 -35.38 11.85 1.44
CA THR A 164 -34.82 11.90 0.08
C THR A 164 -35.68 11.08 -0.88
N PRO A 165 -35.79 11.48 -2.15
CA PRO A 165 -36.51 10.69 -3.16
C PRO A 165 -35.70 9.44 -3.53
N LYS A 166 -36.36 8.40 -4.09
CA LYS A 166 -35.70 7.16 -4.51
C LYS A 166 -34.67 7.36 -5.62
N ASP A 167 -34.82 8.38 -6.42
CA ASP A 167 -33.92 8.78 -7.51
C ASP A 167 -32.82 9.77 -7.05
N TYR A 168 -32.58 9.84 -5.74
CA TYR A 168 -31.52 10.70 -5.19
C TYR A 168 -30.16 10.39 -5.82
N SER A 169 -29.52 11.42 -6.35
CA SER A 169 -28.22 11.31 -6.99
C SER A 169 -27.09 11.22 -5.96
N TRP A 170 -26.72 10.00 -5.63
CA TRP A 170 -25.59 9.75 -4.76
C TRP A 170 -24.29 10.21 -5.41
N LEU A 171 -23.42 10.89 -4.64
CA LEU A 171 -22.13 11.33 -5.15
C LEU A 171 -21.25 10.11 -5.49
N PRO A 172 -20.77 10.02 -6.74
CA PRO A 172 -19.85 8.94 -7.10
C PRO A 172 -18.47 9.17 -6.47
N GLY A 173 -17.83 8.08 -6.07
CA GLY A 173 -16.39 8.06 -5.85
C GLY A 173 -15.62 7.93 -7.17
N ASN A 174 -14.29 8.07 -7.11
CA ASN A 174 -13.43 7.77 -8.25
C ASN A 174 -12.40 6.69 -7.88
N MET A 175 -12.19 5.77 -8.81
CA MET A 175 -11.05 4.87 -8.79
C MET A 175 -9.93 5.44 -9.66
N VAL A 176 -8.74 5.52 -9.08
CA VAL A 176 -7.51 5.90 -9.79
C VAL A 176 -6.65 4.65 -9.96
N LEU A 177 -6.35 4.32 -11.21
CA LEU A 177 -5.64 3.10 -11.58
C LEU A 177 -4.44 3.45 -12.47
N PRO A 178 -3.27 3.71 -11.90
CA PRO A 178 -2.05 3.89 -12.67
C PRO A 178 -1.55 2.54 -13.19
N VAL A 179 -0.96 2.59 -14.39
CA VAL A 179 -0.34 1.45 -15.08
C VAL A 179 0.98 1.92 -15.67
N TYR A 180 2.09 1.31 -15.27
CA TYR A 180 3.40 1.53 -15.86
C TYR A 180 3.60 0.57 -17.03
N GLU A 181 3.91 1.11 -18.19
CA GLU A 181 4.23 0.34 -19.39
C GLU A 181 5.76 0.21 -19.58
N GLY A 182 6.19 -0.82 -20.31
CA GLY A 182 7.62 -1.01 -20.64
C GLY A 182 8.44 -1.71 -19.55
N LEU A 183 7.81 -2.20 -18.48
CA LEU A 183 8.44 -3.06 -17.49
C LEU A 183 8.30 -4.55 -17.88
N PRO A 184 9.21 -5.43 -17.41
CA PRO A 184 9.11 -6.86 -17.69
C PRO A 184 7.85 -7.52 -17.07
N TYR A 185 7.30 -6.91 -16.04
CA TYR A 185 6.08 -7.35 -15.37
C TYR A 185 5.10 -6.18 -15.22
N PRO A 186 3.77 -6.45 -15.27
CA PRO A 186 2.75 -5.40 -15.12
C PRO A 186 2.81 -4.75 -13.75
N LEU A 187 3.21 -3.49 -13.69
CA LEU A 187 3.13 -2.67 -12.47
C LEU A 187 1.89 -1.78 -12.55
N TRP A 188 0.86 -2.11 -11.76
CA TRP A 188 -0.44 -1.46 -11.82
C TRP A 188 -1.14 -1.44 -10.45
N GLY A 189 -2.31 -0.83 -10.36
CA GLY A 189 -3.17 -0.88 -9.19
C GLY A 189 -2.59 -0.19 -7.97
N LEU A 190 -2.66 -0.87 -6.82
CA LEU A 190 -2.23 -0.31 -5.53
C LEU A 190 -0.72 -0.06 -5.49
N THR A 191 0.06 -1.03 -5.93
CA THR A 191 1.53 -0.92 -5.97
C THR A 191 1.99 0.24 -6.86
N ALA A 192 1.37 0.38 -8.03
CA ALA A 192 1.65 1.52 -8.92
C ALA A 192 1.20 2.86 -8.30
N ARG A 193 0.11 2.92 -7.52
CA ARG A 193 -0.30 4.14 -6.81
C ARG A 193 0.74 4.56 -5.78
N ILE A 194 1.24 3.62 -4.99
CA ILE A 194 2.29 3.87 -3.99
C ILE A 194 3.56 4.32 -4.69
N THR A 195 3.97 3.63 -5.76
CA THR A 195 5.14 3.99 -6.57
C THR A 195 5.02 5.40 -7.16
N MET A 196 3.89 5.70 -7.80
CA MET A 196 3.63 7.01 -8.41
C MET A 196 3.75 8.14 -7.37
N HIS A 197 3.08 7.97 -6.23
CA HIS A 197 3.14 8.96 -5.15
C HIS A 197 4.56 9.13 -4.59
N PHE A 198 5.29 8.02 -4.37
CA PHE A 198 6.69 8.10 -3.95
C PHE A 198 7.55 8.90 -4.95
N ILE A 199 7.36 8.67 -6.25
CA ILE A 199 8.12 9.39 -7.29
C ILE A 199 7.72 10.87 -7.34
N GLU A 200 6.45 11.22 -7.15
CA GLU A 200 5.97 12.60 -7.06
C GLU A 200 6.63 13.34 -5.89
N VAL A 201 6.61 12.75 -4.69
CA VAL A 201 7.26 13.33 -3.49
C VAL A 201 8.76 13.45 -3.69
N TYR A 202 9.44 12.38 -4.14
CA TYR A 202 10.88 12.39 -4.36
C TYR A 202 11.32 13.44 -5.40
N SER A 203 10.48 13.70 -6.41
CA SER A 203 10.79 14.68 -7.45
C SER A 203 10.60 16.13 -6.98
N ALA A 204 9.96 16.34 -5.85
CA ALA A 204 9.76 17.64 -5.22
C ALA A 204 10.84 18.00 -4.18
N LEU A 205 11.68 17.02 -3.80
CA LEU A 205 12.83 17.19 -2.90
C LEU A 205 14.04 17.74 -3.66
#